data_79805c624bff5659e8eb6eaea9e7ae55
#
_entry.id   79805c624bff5659e8eb6eaea9e7ae55
#
_cell.length_a   1.000
_cell.length_b   1.000
_cell.length_c   1.000
_cell.angle_alpha   90.00
_cell.angle_beta   90.00
_cell.angle_gamma   90.00
#
_symmetry.space_group_name_H-M   'P 1'
#
loop_
_entity.id
_entity.type
_entity.pdbx_description
1 polymer ?
#
loop_
_entity_poly.entity_id
_entity_poly.type
_entity_poly.pdbx_seq_one_letter_code
_entity_poly.pdbx_strand_id
1 'polypeptide(L)'
;MDRARVNAICAALPGAEVSDPWGGGHDAWKVGGKMFACIGASGEGVSVKTADTDTAAMLIDAGVGRRAPYFHRSWILMPWSADDDEMAHRLRVSYDLIRAKLPKKVQATL
;
A
#
# COMPACT_ATOMS: atom_id res chain seq x y z
N MET A 1 -5.39 5.24 12.48
CA MET A 1 -5.76 5.95 11.22
C MET A 1 -6.96 5.22 10.60
N ASP A 2 -7.79 5.89 9.83
CA ASP A 2 -8.94 5.28 9.19
C ASP A 2 -8.80 5.26 7.66
N ARG A 3 -9.78 4.66 6.99
CA ARG A 3 -9.82 4.54 5.53
C ARG A 3 -9.74 5.90 4.83
N ALA A 4 -10.49 6.89 5.32
CA ALA A 4 -10.52 8.20 4.70
C ALA A 4 -9.16 8.90 4.75
N ARG A 5 -8.46 8.79 5.87
CA ARG A 5 -7.13 9.39 6.03
C ARG A 5 -6.08 8.68 5.17
N VAL A 6 -6.12 7.35 5.08
CA VAL A 6 -5.23 6.59 4.20
C VAL A 6 -5.48 6.99 2.74
N ASN A 7 -6.74 7.08 2.32
CA ASN A 7 -7.08 7.52 0.97
C ASN A 7 -6.57 8.94 0.69
N ALA A 8 -6.64 9.84 1.66
CA ALA A 8 -6.12 11.20 1.50
C ALA A 8 -4.59 11.22 1.31
N ILE A 9 -3.87 10.40 2.08
CA ILE A 9 -2.41 10.26 1.93
C ILE A 9 -2.07 9.74 0.54
N CYS A 10 -2.73 8.67 0.10
CA CYS A 10 -2.48 8.06 -1.21
C CYS A 10 -2.82 9.05 -2.35
N ALA A 11 -3.93 9.77 -2.25
CA ALA A 11 -4.34 10.73 -3.27
C ALA A 11 -3.34 11.88 -3.46
N ALA A 12 -2.59 12.22 -2.42
CA ALA A 12 -1.58 13.28 -2.47
C ALA A 12 -0.26 12.83 -3.11
N LEU A 13 -0.04 11.54 -3.32
CA LEU A 13 1.18 11.03 -3.94
C LEU A 13 1.16 11.27 -5.46
N PRO A 14 2.28 11.73 -6.05
CA PRO A 14 2.30 12.06 -7.47
C PRO A 14 1.91 10.89 -8.38
N GLY A 15 0.95 11.13 -9.27
CA GLY A 15 0.49 10.14 -10.24
C GLY A 15 -0.37 9.02 -9.66
N ALA A 16 -0.76 9.10 -8.38
CA ALA A 16 -1.59 8.08 -7.76
C ALA A 16 -3.02 8.13 -8.29
N GLU A 17 -3.57 6.96 -8.61
CA GLU A 17 -4.94 6.79 -9.08
C GLU A 17 -5.60 5.66 -8.31
N VAL A 18 -6.88 5.81 -8.01
CA VAL A 18 -7.66 4.81 -7.30
C VAL A 18 -8.68 4.16 -8.22
N SER A 19 -8.90 2.86 -8.02
CA SER A 19 -9.93 2.11 -8.74
C SER A 19 -10.51 1.01 -7.86
N ASP A 20 -11.60 0.42 -8.32
CA ASP A 20 -12.21 -0.77 -7.70
C ASP A 20 -12.29 -1.88 -8.75
N PRO A 21 -11.13 -2.50 -9.09
CA PRO A 21 -11.04 -3.41 -10.23
C PRO A 21 -11.85 -4.71 -10.07
N TRP A 22 -12.18 -5.07 -8.84
CA TRP A 22 -12.97 -6.28 -8.55
C TRP A 22 -14.43 -5.98 -8.26
N GLY A 23 -14.80 -4.70 -8.14
CA GLY A 23 -16.10 -4.28 -7.61
C GLY A 23 -16.22 -4.55 -6.12
N GLY A 24 -17.30 -4.13 -5.50
CA GLY A 24 -17.59 -4.47 -4.10
C GLY A 24 -16.94 -3.58 -3.04
N GLY A 25 -16.37 -2.46 -3.40
CA GLY A 25 -15.93 -1.47 -2.42
C GLY A 25 -14.45 -1.51 -2.05
N HIS A 26 -13.60 -2.01 -2.96
CA HIS A 26 -12.14 -1.92 -2.80
C HIS A 26 -11.65 -0.52 -3.17
N ASP A 27 -10.56 -0.09 -2.52
CA ASP A 27 -9.77 1.07 -2.96
C ASP A 27 -8.37 0.56 -3.32
N ALA A 28 -8.15 0.34 -4.61
CA ALA A 28 -6.85 -0.09 -5.14
C ALA A 28 -6.10 1.13 -5.70
N TRP A 29 -5.06 1.53 -5.01
CA TRP A 29 -4.21 2.66 -5.40
C TRP A 29 -3.06 2.20 -6.27
N LYS A 30 -2.89 2.87 -7.41
CA LYS A 30 -1.86 2.56 -8.41
C LYS A 30 -1.05 3.80 -8.75
N VAL A 31 0.19 3.56 -9.14
CA VAL A 31 1.06 4.54 -9.78
C VAL A 31 1.66 3.91 -11.03
N GLY A 32 1.55 4.59 -12.16
CA GLY A 32 2.00 4.04 -13.44
C GLY A 32 1.35 2.70 -13.80
N GLY A 33 0.12 2.47 -13.37
CA GLY A 33 -0.61 1.22 -13.60
C GLY A 33 -0.27 0.08 -12.66
N LYS A 34 0.63 0.29 -11.68
CA LYS A 34 1.02 -0.73 -10.70
C LYS A 34 0.48 -0.41 -9.32
N MET A 35 -0.11 -1.41 -8.67
CA MET A 35 -0.70 -1.24 -7.33
C MET A 35 0.38 -1.04 -6.27
N PHE A 36 0.18 -0.07 -5.38
CA PHE A 36 1.06 0.15 -4.22
C PHE A 36 0.29 0.13 -2.89
N ALA A 37 -1.02 0.21 -2.89
CA ALA A 37 -1.84 0.11 -1.69
C ALA A 37 -3.21 -0.42 -2.07
N CYS A 38 -3.79 -1.26 -1.21
CA CYS A 38 -5.12 -1.80 -1.44
C CYS A 38 -5.88 -1.90 -0.13
N ILE A 39 -7.04 -1.25 -0.08
CA ILE A 39 -7.99 -1.39 1.02
C ILE A 39 -9.08 -2.35 0.54
N GLY A 40 -9.23 -3.48 1.24
CA GLY A 40 -10.25 -4.46 0.90
C GLY A 40 -11.66 -3.98 1.22
N ALA A 41 -12.65 -4.67 0.67
CA ALA A 41 -14.06 -4.34 0.90
C ALA A 41 -14.44 -4.45 2.39
N SER A 42 -13.84 -5.39 3.12
CA SER A 42 -14.06 -5.56 4.57
C SER A 42 -13.46 -4.42 5.41
N GLY A 43 -12.49 -3.70 4.88
CA GLY A 43 -11.95 -2.52 5.54
C GLY A 43 -11.15 -2.77 6.81
N GLU A 44 -10.44 -3.89 6.93
CA GLU A 44 -9.63 -4.21 8.12
C GLU A 44 -8.32 -3.41 8.23
N GLY A 45 -7.88 -2.83 7.13
CA GLY A 45 -6.63 -2.10 7.04
C GLY A 45 -6.23 -1.91 5.59
N VAL A 46 -4.97 -1.60 5.35
CA VAL A 46 -4.43 -1.41 4.00
C VAL A 46 -3.25 -2.34 3.76
N SER A 47 -3.28 -3.05 2.62
CA SER A 47 -2.17 -3.89 2.18
C SER A 47 -1.16 -3.05 1.41
N VAL A 48 0.12 -3.19 1.75
CA VAL A 48 1.23 -2.43 1.17
C VAL A 48 2.43 -3.32 0.91
N LYS A 49 3.26 -2.93 -0.05
CA LYS A 49 4.48 -3.65 -0.41
C LYS A 49 5.63 -3.28 0.51
N THR A 50 6.42 -4.28 0.89
CA THR A 50 7.73 -4.09 1.54
C THR A 50 8.85 -4.40 0.56
N ALA A 51 10.10 -4.19 0.99
CA ALA A 51 11.27 -4.40 0.14
C ALA A 51 11.41 -5.86 -0.33
N ASP A 52 11.12 -6.82 0.54
CA ASP A 52 11.26 -8.25 0.26
C ASP A 52 10.48 -9.09 1.27
N THR A 53 10.52 -10.42 1.09
CA THR A 53 9.81 -11.36 1.96
C THR A 53 10.37 -11.38 3.38
N ASP A 54 11.68 -11.21 3.54
CA ASP A 54 12.30 -11.18 4.86
C ASP A 54 11.89 -9.93 5.65
N THR A 55 11.83 -8.78 5.00
CA THR A 55 11.35 -7.54 5.61
C THR A 55 9.90 -7.67 6.03
N ALA A 56 9.06 -8.25 5.18
CA ALA A 56 7.65 -8.49 5.51
C ALA A 56 7.52 -9.40 6.73
N ALA A 57 8.25 -10.52 6.76
CA ALA A 57 8.24 -11.45 7.88
C ALA A 57 8.68 -10.78 9.18
N MET A 58 9.73 -9.97 9.13
CA MET A 58 10.23 -9.23 10.28
C MET A 58 9.17 -8.26 10.82
N LEU A 59 8.50 -7.52 9.95
CA LEU A 59 7.46 -6.57 10.36
C LEU A 59 6.25 -7.28 10.96
N ILE A 60 5.89 -8.45 10.44
CA ILE A 60 4.81 -9.26 11.01
C ILE A 60 5.20 -9.78 12.39
N ASP A 61 6.42 -10.32 12.53
CA ASP A 61 6.91 -10.83 13.81
C ASP A 61 7.01 -9.72 14.86
N ALA A 62 7.35 -8.51 14.45
CA ALA A 62 7.43 -7.36 15.34
C ALA A 62 6.06 -6.76 15.70
N GLY A 63 4.97 -7.27 15.11
CA GLY A 63 3.63 -6.77 15.36
C GLY A 63 3.30 -5.46 14.66
N VAL A 64 4.12 -5.03 13.71
CA VAL A 64 3.89 -3.80 12.92
C VAL A 64 2.79 -4.02 11.89
N GLY A 65 2.79 -5.16 11.24
CA GLY A 65 1.80 -5.53 10.25
C GLY A 65 1.33 -6.96 10.43
N ARG A 66 0.44 -7.39 9.54
CA ARG A 66 -0.12 -8.75 9.51
C ARG A 66 0.05 -9.35 8.13
N ARG A 67 -0.17 -10.66 8.01
CA ARG A 67 -0.19 -11.32 6.70
C ARG A 67 -1.27 -10.67 5.81
N ALA A 68 -0.89 -10.25 4.61
CA ALA A 68 -1.83 -9.71 3.63
C ALA A 68 -2.38 -10.88 2.78
N PRO A 69 -3.63 -11.32 2.99
CA PRO A 69 -4.20 -12.41 2.19
C PRO A 69 -4.26 -12.00 0.72
N TYR A 70 -4.07 -12.96 -0.18
CA TYR A 70 -4.16 -12.78 -1.63
C TYR A 70 -3.01 -11.98 -2.26
N PHE A 71 -2.07 -11.46 -1.45
CA PHE A 71 -0.90 -10.74 -1.95
C PHE A 71 0.36 -11.58 -1.81
N HIS A 72 1.38 -11.22 -2.61
CA HIS A 72 2.70 -11.83 -2.50
C HIS A 72 3.24 -11.66 -1.07
N ARG A 73 4.09 -12.58 -0.62
CA ARG A 73 4.63 -12.58 0.75
C ARG A 73 5.48 -11.36 1.11
N SER A 74 5.86 -10.55 0.13
CA SER A 74 6.52 -9.26 0.37
C SER A 74 5.54 -8.15 0.77
N TRP A 75 4.23 -8.42 0.76
CA TRP A 75 3.18 -7.49 1.18
C TRP A 75 2.76 -7.77 2.61
N ILE A 76 2.34 -6.71 3.30
CA ILE A 76 1.77 -6.80 4.65
C ILE A 76 0.46 -6.03 4.73
N LEU A 77 -0.43 -6.44 5.62
CA LEU A 77 -1.63 -5.70 5.97
C LEU A 77 -1.32 -4.80 7.16
N MET A 78 -1.43 -3.49 6.97
CA MET A 78 -1.34 -2.52 8.05
C MET A 78 -2.72 -2.31 8.64
N PRO A 79 -2.95 -2.73 9.91
CA PRO A 79 -4.28 -2.57 10.52
C PRO A 79 -4.55 -1.10 10.86
N TRP A 80 -5.83 -0.73 10.96
CA TRP A 80 -6.20 0.64 11.32
C TRP A 80 -5.66 1.08 12.69
N SER A 81 -5.40 0.12 13.57
CA SER A 81 -4.81 0.37 14.90
C SER A 81 -3.32 0.68 14.87
N ALA A 82 -2.65 0.55 13.73
CA ALA A 82 -1.24 0.88 13.62
C ALA A 82 -1.00 2.36 13.96
N ASP A 83 0.19 2.65 14.50
CA ASP A 83 0.63 4.02 14.74
C ASP A 83 0.55 4.85 13.45
N ASP A 84 0.06 6.10 13.56
CA ASP A 84 -0.16 6.95 12.40
C ASP A 84 1.12 7.23 11.61
N ASP A 85 2.24 7.46 12.31
CA ASP A 85 3.52 7.71 11.66
C ASP A 85 4.02 6.46 10.93
N GLU A 86 3.85 5.29 11.56
CA GLU A 86 4.21 4.02 10.91
C GLU A 86 3.35 3.73 9.70
N MET A 87 2.04 3.99 9.80
CA MET A 87 1.12 3.85 8.67
C MET A 87 1.55 4.73 7.49
N ALA A 88 1.80 6.01 7.75
CA ALA A 88 2.21 6.96 6.72
C ALA A 88 3.55 6.54 6.09
N HIS A 89 4.50 6.07 6.92
CA HIS A 89 5.79 5.59 6.45
C HIS A 89 5.65 4.36 5.55
N ARG A 90 4.84 3.38 5.95
CA ARG A 90 4.63 2.16 5.15
C ARG A 90 3.97 2.45 3.80
N LEU A 91 3.04 3.39 3.76
CA LEU A 91 2.42 3.84 2.51
C LEU A 91 3.46 4.47 1.58
N ARG A 92 4.31 5.35 2.12
CA ARG A 92 5.36 6.02 1.33
C ARG A 92 6.40 5.03 0.82
N VAL A 93 6.86 4.11 1.67
CA VAL A 93 7.82 3.07 1.27
C VAL A 93 7.25 2.23 0.12
N SER A 94 5.99 1.81 0.25
CA SER A 94 5.33 1.02 -0.79
C SER A 94 5.25 1.79 -2.11
N TYR A 95 4.81 3.04 -2.06
CA TYR A 95 4.74 3.90 -3.25
C TYR A 95 6.13 4.03 -3.90
N ASP A 96 7.15 4.33 -3.11
CA ASP A 96 8.50 4.53 -3.64
C ASP A 96 9.07 3.24 -4.27
N LEU A 97 8.82 2.08 -3.66
CA LEU A 97 9.25 0.78 -4.20
C LEU A 97 8.60 0.48 -5.55
N ILE A 98 7.30 0.69 -5.65
CA ILE A 98 6.56 0.43 -6.90
C ILE A 98 6.97 1.45 -7.96
N ARG A 99 7.05 2.73 -7.60
CA ARG A 99 7.45 3.79 -8.53
C ARG A 99 8.85 3.55 -9.10
N ALA A 100 9.80 3.12 -8.27
CA ALA A 100 11.18 2.87 -8.70
C ALA A 100 11.31 1.75 -9.74
N LYS A 101 10.34 0.84 -9.80
CA LYS A 101 10.32 -0.26 -10.78
C LYS A 101 9.70 0.12 -12.12
N LEU A 102 9.09 1.30 -12.21
CA LEU A 102 8.51 1.76 -13.47
C LEU A 102 9.62 2.18 -14.45
N PRO A 103 9.39 2.09 -15.77
CA PRO A 103 10.33 2.64 -16.74
C PRO A 103 10.60 4.12 -16.44
N LYS A 104 11.84 4.55 -16.63
CA LYS A 104 12.23 5.96 -16.36
C LYS A 104 11.37 6.96 -17.12
N LYS A 105 10.96 6.63 -18.35
CA LYS A 105 10.07 7.43 -19.15
C LYS A 105 8.73 7.66 -18.44
N VAL A 106 8.18 6.64 -17.78
CA VAL A 106 6.95 6.73 -17.01
C VAL A 106 7.18 7.56 -15.74
N GLN A 107 8.28 7.31 -15.03
CA GLN A 107 8.61 8.08 -13.82
C GLN A 107 8.71 9.58 -14.10
N ALA A 108 9.21 9.96 -15.25
CA ALA A 108 9.35 11.36 -15.64
C ALA A 108 8.00 12.08 -15.80
N THR A 109 6.90 11.37 -15.97
CA THR A 109 5.55 11.93 -16.13
C THR A 109 4.79 12.08 -14.81
N LEU A 110 5.34 11.61 -13.72
CA LEU A 110 4.64 11.58 -12.41
C LEU A 110 4.82 12.85 -11.59
#